data_28b87d5b4352cb6472e4720d2b9841ce
#
_entry.id   28b87d5b4352cb6472e4720d2b9841ce
#
_cell.length_a   1.000
_cell.length_b   1.000
_cell.length_c   1.000
_cell.angle_alpha   90.00
_cell.angle_beta   90.00
_cell.angle_gamma   90.00
#
_symmetry.space_group_name_H-M   'P 1'
#
loop_
_entity.id
_entity.type
_entity.pdbx_description
1 polymer ?
#
loop_
_entity_poly.entity_id
_entity_poly.type
_entity_poly.pdbx_seq_one_letter_code
_entity_poly.pdbx_strand_id
1 'polypeptide(L)'
;MTKTAKLNLTFLILTIFSIGGSYAYALLTNGMELPIYVDLLVAQLLILLPAWGYTKKEHINLYKEIRHRRLRFGALLCLVGITLLSMPLLSFLNLFSSLFVPNAAAGLAEQMTGGPGWMNILFLAVIPAFSEEFVFRGVFFHGYRSHGFWKAALMSGLIFGLMHLNFNQFSYGFALGVIFAAVVEASGSIYASMAIHFLINFQSAQAINALTSLTASGVEEEGMLEISGAFKQTYLVTTVIVVGIVAIVTTALVVVLVKLLAKLCDREDYFAWVINGGEKKALQKRGTSRLIDPFFIGGAAICILFMV
;
A
#
# COMPACT_ATOMS: atom_id res chain seq x y z
N MET A 1 -20.23 13.62 -16.57
CA MET A 1 -19.19 12.59 -16.37
C MET A 1 -19.78 11.41 -15.60
N THR A 2 -19.40 10.20 -15.97
CA THR A 2 -19.77 8.99 -15.22
C THR A 2 -19.05 8.97 -13.85
N LYS A 3 -19.55 8.17 -12.89
CA LYS A 3 -18.90 8.01 -11.56
C LYS A 3 -17.43 7.56 -11.73
N THR A 4 -17.16 6.62 -12.64
CA THR A 4 -15.80 6.14 -12.92
C THR A 4 -14.91 7.24 -13.51
N ALA A 5 -15.40 8.04 -14.45
CA ALA A 5 -14.62 9.15 -15.02
C ALA A 5 -14.29 10.23 -13.98
N LYS A 6 -15.20 10.51 -13.04
CA LYS A 6 -14.93 11.41 -11.91
C LYS A 6 -13.84 10.85 -10.99
N LEU A 7 -13.86 9.54 -10.74
CA LEU A 7 -12.87 8.85 -9.92
C LEU A 7 -11.50 8.85 -10.59
N ASN A 8 -11.44 8.60 -11.91
CA ASN A 8 -10.21 8.69 -12.69
C ASN A 8 -9.66 10.12 -12.75
N LEU A 9 -10.54 11.12 -12.88
CA LEU A 9 -10.14 12.54 -12.76
C LEU A 9 -9.59 12.84 -11.36
N THR A 10 -10.17 12.26 -10.32
CA THR A 10 -9.66 12.41 -8.94
C THR A 10 -8.27 11.82 -8.81
N PHE A 11 -7.98 10.67 -9.44
CA PHE A 11 -6.64 10.11 -9.50
C PHE A 11 -5.66 11.06 -10.21
N LEU A 12 -6.02 11.61 -11.36
CA LEU A 12 -5.20 12.60 -12.07
C LEU A 12 -4.92 13.84 -11.21
N ILE A 13 -5.96 14.39 -10.58
CA ILE A 13 -5.82 15.56 -9.68
C ILE A 13 -4.92 15.22 -8.49
N LEU A 14 -5.11 14.05 -7.88
CA LEU A 14 -4.31 13.58 -6.76
C LEU A 14 -2.83 13.45 -7.15
N THR A 15 -2.53 12.89 -8.32
CA THR A 15 -1.17 12.77 -8.86
C THR A 15 -0.53 14.14 -9.07
N ILE A 16 -1.23 15.06 -9.77
CA ILE A 16 -0.72 16.42 -10.02
C ILE A 16 -0.53 17.19 -8.72
N PHE A 17 -1.50 17.07 -7.78
CA PHE A 17 -1.44 17.76 -6.49
C PHE A 17 -0.33 17.22 -5.60
N SER A 18 -0.09 15.91 -5.59
CA SER A 18 1.00 15.32 -4.82
C SER A 18 2.36 15.73 -5.36
N ILE A 19 2.59 15.61 -6.68
CA ILE A 19 3.88 15.96 -7.28
C ILE A 19 4.09 17.48 -7.22
N GLY A 20 3.13 18.27 -7.70
CA GLY A 20 3.24 19.73 -7.71
C GLY A 20 3.31 20.32 -6.29
N GLY A 21 2.55 19.75 -5.36
CA GLY A 21 2.59 20.14 -3.94
C GLY A 21 3.93 19.82 -3.28
N SER A 22 4.54 18.67 -3.57
CA SER A 22 5.87 18.32 -3.09
C SER A 22 6.94 19.27 -3.63
N TYR A 23 6.89 19.61 -4.91
CA TYR A 23 7.79 20.62 -5.48
C TYR A 23 7.59 22.00 -4.87
N ALA A 24 6.34 22.46 -4.72
CA ALA A 24 6.04 23.75 -4.09
C ALA A 24 6.52 23.77 -2.63
N TYR A 25 6.29 22.70 -1.89
CA TYR A 25 6.79 22.52 -0.52
C TYR A 25 8.32 22.61 -0.48
N ALA A 26 9.01 21.86 -1.33
CA ALA A 26 10.47 21.88 -1.39
C ALA A 26 11.04 23.28 -1.71
N LEU A 27 10.39 24.03 -2.61
CA LEU A 27 10.79 25.43 -2.90
C LEU A 27 10.56 26.37 -1.72
N LEU A 28 9.46 26.20 -0.99
CA LEU A 28 9.12 27.03 0.17
C LEU A 28 10.02 26.75 1.38
N THR A 29 10.49 25.51 1.51
CA THR A 29 11.33 25.07 2.63
C THR A 29 12.83 25.02 2.27
N ASN A 30 13.20 25.49 1.08
CA ASN A 30 14.57 25.48 0.62
C ASN A 30 15.49 26.25 1.58
N GLY A 31 16.52 25.57 2.08
CA GLY A 31 17.44 26.10 3.09
C GLY A 31 16.93 26.03 4.55
N MET A 32 15.77 25.41 4.80
CA MET A 32 15.28 25.13 6.15
C MET A 32 15.67 23.69 6.55
N GLU A 33 16.22 23.52 7.74
CA GLU A 33 16.48 22.20 8.34
C GLU A 33 15.20 21.72 9.06
N LEU A 34 14.27 21.17 8.31
CA LEU A 34 13.04 20.61 8.88
C LEU A 34 13.21 19.13 9.25
N PRO A 35 12.64 18.68 10.38
CA PRO A 35 12.64 17.27 10.70
C PRO A 35 11.90 16.47 9.61
N ILE A 36 12.42 15.29 9.24
CA ILE A 36 11.84 14.39 8.23
C ILE A 36 10.35 14.07 8.48
N TYR A 37 9.90 14.12 9.73
CA TYR A 37 8.49 13.89 10.10
C TYR A 37 7.54 14.94 9.52
N VAL A 38 8.03 16.18 9.27
CA VAL A 38 7.24 17.23 8.59
C VAL A 38 7.04 16.85 7.13
N ASP A 39 8.06 16.36 6.46
CA ASP A 39 7.99 15.91 5.06
C ASP A 39 7.01 14.75 4.91
N LEU A 40 7.08 13.77 5.82
CA LEU A 40 6.16 12.63 5.86
C LEU A 40 4.71 13.07 6.09
N LEU A 41 4.48 14.03 6.99
CA LEU A 41 3.15 14.56 7.23
C LEU A 41 2.61 15.29 6.00
N VAL A 42 3.43 16.14 5.38
CA VAL A 42 3.05 16.87 4.15
C VAL A 42 2.69 15.88 3.04
N ALA A 43 3.51 14.84 2.83
CA ALA A 43 3.21 13.80 1.84
C ALA A 43 1.84 13.14 2.08
N GLN A 44 1.50 12.81 3.32
CA GLN A 44 0.19 12.24 3.67
C GLN A 44 -0.97 13.23 3.45
N LEU A 45 -0.77 14.51 3.74
CA LEU A 45 -1.78 15.54 3.48
C LEU A 45 -2.02 15.75 1.99
N LEU A 46 -0.96 15.69 1.16
CA LEU A 46 -1.04 15.87 -0.28
C LEU A 46 -1.89 14.77 -0.97
N ILE A 47 -1.92 13.55 -0.44
CA ILE A 47 -2.81 12.50 -0.96
C ILE A 47 -4.21 12.56 -0.32
N LEU A 48 -4.29 12.92 0.95
CA LEU A 48 -5.55 12.92 1.70
C LEU A 48 -6.49 14.05 1.26
N LEU A 49 -5.98 15.28 1.06
CA LEU A 49 -6.80 16.45 0.75
C LEU A 49 -7.60 16.33 -0.56
N PRO A 50 -7.02 15.93 -1.71
CA PRO A 50 -7.80 15.75 -2.93
C PRO A 50 -8.86 14.64 -2.82
N ALA A 51 -8.52 13.53 -2.15
CA ALA A 51 -9.46 12.44 -1.92
C ALA A 51 -10.62 12.86 -1.01
N TRP A 52 -10.34 13.61 0.05
CA TRP A 52 -11.37 14.18 0.93
C TRP A 52 -12.23 15.19 0.17
N GLY A 53 -11.63 16.08 -0.64
CA GLY A 53 -12.34 17.03 -1.50
C GLY A 53 -13.32 16.33 -2.46
N TYR A 54 -12.89 15.20 -3.06
CA TYR A 54 -13.77 14.38 -3.88
C TYR A 54 -14.98 13.85 -3.11
N THR A 55 -14.77 13.31 -1.90
CA THR A 55 -15.87 12.78 -1.08
C THR A 55 -16.88 13.86 -0.70
N LYS A 56 -16.40 15.07 -0.40
CA LYS A 56 -17.27 16.21 -0.11
C LYS A 56 -18.06 16.67 -1.34
N LYS A 57 -17.40 16.79 -2.49
CA LYS A 57 -18.03 17.21 -3.76
C LYS A 57 -19.11 16.24 -4.22
N GLU A 58 -18.87 14.95 -4.10
CA GLU A 58 -19.82 13.90 -4.53
C GLU A 58 -20.80 13.53 -3.40
N HIS A 59 -20.80 14.24 -2.28
CA HIS A 59 -21.65 13.98 -1.11
C HIS A 59 -21.58 12.54 -0.61
N ILE A 60 -20.39 11.90 -0.73
CA ILE A 60 -20.16 10.54 -0.29
C ILE A 60 -20.03 10.52 1.23
N ASN A 61 -20.97 9.87 1.89
CA ASN A 61 -20.85 9.63 3.33
C ASN A 61 -20.06 8.33 3.55
N LEU A 62 -18.74 8.48 3.66
CA LEU A 62 -17.85 7.33 3.82
C LEU A 62 -18.19 6.48 5.06
N TYR A 63 -18.68 7.11 6.13
CA TYR A 63 -19.11 6.36 7.31
C TYR A 63 -20.28 5.41 7.03
N LYS A 64 -21.20 5.79 6.13
CA LYS A 64 -22.33 4.94 5.72
C LYS A 64 -21.98 3.97 4.60
N GLU A 65 -21.08 4.38 3.70
CA GLU A 65 -20.75 3.62 2.49
C GLU A 65 -19.58 2.65 2.71
N ILE A 66 -18.60 3.03 3.55
CA ILE A 66 -17.49 2.14 3.94
C ILE A 66 -17.99 1.17 5.02
N ARG A 67 -17.60 -0.05 4.86
CA ARG A 67 -17.95 -1.12 5.80
C ARG A 67 -17.17 -0.96 7.10
N HIS A 68 -17.86 -0.90 8.25
CA HIS A 68 -17.30 -0.72 9.59
C HIS A 68 -17.67 -1.87 10.53
N ARG A 69 -17.53 -3.11 10.10
CA ARG A 69 -17.80 -4.24 10.98
C ARG A 69 -16.74 -4.33 12.07
N ARG A 70 -17.18 -4.59 13.30
CA ARG A 70 -16.28 -4.93 14.40
C ARG A 70 -15.62 -6.28 14.11
N LEU A 71 -14.31 -6.34 14.32
CA LEU A 71 -13.54 -7.57 14.15
C LEU A 71 -13.56 -8.37 15.45
N ARG A 72 -13.89 -9.65 15.36
CA ARG A 72 -13.79 -10.59 16.48
C ARG A 72 -12.31 -10.95 16.72
N PHE A 73 -11.99 -11.41 17.91
CA PHE A 73 -10.60 -11.75 18.27
C PHE A 73 -9.96 -12.76 17.31
N GLY A 74 -10.68 -13.82 16.90
CA GLY A 74 -10.19 -14.77 15.91
C GLY A 74 -9.87 -14.14 14.55
N ALA A 75 -10.64 -13.12 14.13
CA ALA A 75 -10.33 -12.35 12.92
C ALA A 75 -9.03 -11.54 13.09
N LEU A 76 -8.78 -10.93 14.25
CA LEU A 76 -7.53 -10.22 14.53
C LEU A 76 -6.31 -11.15 14.45
N LEU A 77 -6.38 -12.35 15.02
CA LEU A 77 -5.32 -13.36 14.91
C LEU A 77 -5.10 -13.76 13.44
N CYS A 78 -6.18 -13.91 12.67
CA CYS A 78 -6.09 -14.21 11.25
C CYS A 78 -5.40 -13.08 10.47
N LEU A 79 -5.65 -11.80 10.82
CA LEU A 79 -4.96 -10.65 10.20
C LEU A 79 -3.45 -10.66 10.50
N VAL A 80 -3.05 -11.00 11.73
CA VAL A 80 -1.62 -11.19 12.07
C VAL A 80 -1.01 -12.28 11.21
N GLY A 81 -1.68 -13.42 11.05
CA GLY A 81 -1.23 -14.52 10.19
C GLY A 81 -1.10 -14.09 8.72
N ILE A 82 -2.08 -13.35 8.17
CA ILE A 82 -2.02 -12.79 6.81
C ILE A 82 -0.82 -11.84 6.69
N THR A 83 -0.59 -10.98 7.68
CA THR A 83 0.57 -10.07 7.70
C THR A 83 1.86 -10.86 7.60
N LEU A 84 2.10 -11.79 8.52
CA LEU A 84 3.36 -12.56 8.58
C LEU A 84 3.59 -13.38 7.30
N LEU A 85 2.56 -14.03 6.78
CA LEU A 85 2.66 -14.83 5.56
C LEU A 85 2.76 -13.97 4.27
N SER A 86 2.44 -12.68 4.33
CA SER A 86 2.68 -11.77 3.21
C SER A 86 4.12 -11.28 3.14
N MET A 87 4.90 -11.34 4.24
CA MET A 87 6.27 -10.83 4.28
C MET A 87 7.20 -11.44 3.23
N PRO A 88 7.22 -12.78 2.97
CA PRO A 88 8.07 -13.34 1.94
C PRO A 88 7.74 -12.82 0.53
N LEU A 89 6.46 -12.57 0.23
CA LEU A 89 6.06 -11.96 -1.06
C LEU A 89 6.61 -10.54 -1.18
N LEU A 90 6.48 -9.73 -0.14
CA LEU A 90 6.99 -8.35 -0.13
C LEU A 90 8.51 -8.31 -0.24
N SER A 91 9.19 -9.18 0.51
CA SER A 91 10.65 -9.33 0.44
C SER A 91 11.11 -9.77 -0.95
N PHE A 92 10.41 -10.73 -1.56
CA PHE A 92 10.69 -11.17 -2.92
C PHE A 92 10.56 -10.02 -3.92
N LEU A 93 9.43 -9.29 -3.91
CA LEU A 93 9.19 -8.18 -4.82
C LEU A 93 10.19 -7.03 -4.63
N ASN A 94 10.54 -6.73 -3.38
CA ASN A 94 11.55 -5.74 -3.04
C ASN A 94 12.94 -6.16 -3.55
N LEU A 95 13.40 -7.38 -3.24
CA LEU A 95 14.69 -7.90 -3.68
C LEU A 95 14.77 -8.02 -5.21
N PHE A 96 13.68 -8.51 -5.84
CA PHE A 96 13.61 -8.64 -7.28
C PHE A 96 13.71 -7.29 -7.99
N SER A 97 12.96 -6.29 -7.53
CA SER A 97 13.05 -4.94 -8.10
C SER A 97 14.41 -4.26 -7.83
N SER A 98 15.05 -4.56 -6.70
CA SER A 98 16.39 -4.07 -6.38
C SER A 98 17.51 -4.61 -7.28
N LEU A 99 17.22 -5.62 -8.12
CA LEU A 99 18.12 -6.03 -9.20
C LEU A 99 18.21 -5.00 -10.33
N PHE A 100 17.20 -4.13 -10.46
CA PHE A 100 17.05 -3.21 -11.60
C PHE A 100 17.12 -1.74 -11.17
N VAL A 101 16.68 -1.43 -9.95
CA VAL A 101 16.58 -0.05 -9.43
C VAL A 101 17.03 0.03 -7.98
N PRO A 102 17.58 1.18 -7.53
CA PRO A 102 17.94 1.38 -6.13
C PRO A 102 16.72 1.25 -5.19
N ASN A 103 16.97 0.82 -3.97
CA ASN A 103 15.94 0.77 -2.93
C ASN A 103 15.81 2.14 -2.25
N ALA A 104 14.81 2.93 -2.65
CA ALA A 104 14.57 4.26 -2.08
C ALA A 104 14.16 4.23 -0.59
N ALA A 105 13.59 3.13 -0.10
CA ALA A 105 13.23 3.00 1.32
C ALA A 105 14.47 2.98 2.24
N ALA A 106 15.63 2.57 1.71
CA ALA A 106 16.89 2.60 2.47
C ALA A 106 17.31 4.04 2.84
N GLY A 107 17.20 4.97 1.90
CA GLY A 107 17.52 6.39 2.16
C GLY A 107 16.59 7.04 3.19
N LEU A 108 15.32 6.69 3.19
CA LEU A 108 14.39 7.14 4.22
C LEU A 108 14.73 6.54 5.60
N ALA A 109 15.07 5.25 5.65
CA ALA A 109 15.49 4.59 6.88
C ALA A 109 16.72 5.25 7.50
N GLU A 110 17.72 5.59 6.68
CA GLU A 110 18.92 6.30 7.12
C GLU A 110 18.58 7.66 7.74
N GLN A 111 17.73 8.46 7.12
CA GLN A 111 17.32 9.78 7.63
C GLN A 111 16.51 9.68 8.95
N MET A 112 15.84 8.56 9.20
CA MET A 112 15.04 8.33 10.42
C MET A 112 15.85 7.65 11.53
N THR A 113 17.03 7.13 11.23
CA THR A 113 17.94 6.53 12.23
C THR A 113 18.41 7.61 13.21
N GLY A 114 18.36 7.32 14.50
CA GLY A 114 18.65 8.28 15.59
C GLY A 114 17.44 9.11 16.04
N GLY A 115 16.33 9.06 15.32
CA GLY A 115 15.08 9.72 15.71
C GLY A 115 14.33 8.98 16.83
N PRO A 116 13.34 9.66 17.49
CA PRO A 116 12.53 9.05 18.52
C PRO A 116 11.69 7.89 17.99
N GLY A 117 11.85 6.68 18.54
CA GLY A 117 11.22 5.45 18.05
C GLY A 117 9.67 5.53 17.96
N TRP A 118 9.02 6.26 18.89
CA TRP A 118 7.58 6.46 18.83
C TRP A 118 7.15 7.33 17.63
N MET A 119 7.99 8.29 17.21
CA MET A 119 7.74 9.08 16.00
C MET A 119 7.88 8.21 14.76
N ASN A 120 8.89 7.35 14.69
CA ASN A 120 9.01 6.39 13.59
C ASN A 120 7.74 5.53 13.47
N ILE A 121 7.20 5.02 14.59
CA ILE A 121 5.95 4.25 14.58
C ILE A 121 4.77 5.13 14.12
N LEU A 122 4.65 6.35 14.64
CA LEU A 122 3.53 7.24 14.32
C LEU A 122 3.52 7.60 12.83
N PHE A 123 4.64 8.05 12.29
CA PHE A 123 4.73 8.61 10.94
C PHE A 123 4.90 7.56 9.85
N LEU A 124 5.51 6.40 10.13
CA LEU A 124 5.64 5.32 9.16
C LEU A 124 4.51 4.32 9.21
N ALA A 125 3.89 4.07 10.38
CA ALA A 125 2.91 3.02 10.51
C ALA A 125 1.49 3.52 10.80
N VAL A 126 1.29 4.37 11.79
CA VAL A 126 -0.06 4.78 12.20
C VAL A 126 -0.70 5.69 11.16
N ILE A 127 -0.06 6.82 10.86
CA ILE A 127 -0.64 7.82 9.94
C ILE A 127 -0.89 7.22 8.55
N PRO A 128 0.06 6.53 7.88
CA PRO A 128 -0.18 5.92 6.57
C PRO A 128 -1.29 4.87 6.60
N ALA A 129 -1.36 4.02 7.61
CA ALA A 129 -2.40 2.99 7.71
C ALA A 129 -3.82 3.59 7.73
N PHE A 130 -4.01 4.78 8.27
CA PHE A 130 -5.30 5.47 8.27
C PHE A 130 -5.53 6.28 7.00
N SER A 131 -4.59 7.16 6.64
CA SER A 131 -4.73 8.08 5.51
C SER A 131 -4.78 7.36 4.16
N GLU A 132 -3.86 6.41 3.94
CA GLU A 132 -3.79 5.67 2.68
C GLU A 132 -4.94 4.68 2.53
N GLU A 133 -5.34 3.96 3.59
CA GLU A 133 -6.52 3.09 3.50
C GLU A 133 -7.80 3.90 3.26
N PHE A 134 -7.94 5.09 3.86
CA PHE A 134 -9.05 5.98 3.54
C PHE A 134 -9.07 6.33 2.04
N VAL A 135 -7.94 6.71 1.47
CA VAL A 135 -7.83 7.09 0.06
C VAL A 135 -8.03 5.87 -0.86
N PHE A 136 -7.24 4.83 -0.68
CA PHE A 136 -7.17 3.75 -1.66
C PHE A 136 -8.29 2.72 -1.48
N ARG A 137 -8.72 2.41 -0.26
CA ARG A 137 -9.83 1.46 -0.01
C ARG A 137 -11.15 2.16 0.19
N GLY A 138 -11.15 3.28 0.90
CA GLY A 138 -12.35 4.07 1.11
C GLY A 138 -12.85 4.75 -0.16
N VAL A 139 -11.99 5.40 -0.93
CA VAL A 139 -12.39 6.14 -2.14
C VAL A 139 -12.25 5.29 -3.40
N PHE A 140 -11.04 4.83 -3.74
CA PHE A 140 -10.81 4.19 -5.04
C PHE A 140 -11.38 2.77 -5.12
N PHE A 141 -11.05 1.87 -4.21
CA PHE A 141 -11.59 0.51 -4.24
C PHE A 141 -13.10 0.51 -4.17
N HIS A 142 -13.68 1.23 -3.21
CA HIS A 142 -15.12 1.35 -3.07
C HIS A 142 -15.77 1.97 -4.33
N GLY A 143 -15.15 3.02 -4.89
CA GLY A 143 -15.66 3.68 -6.09
C GLY A 143 -15.66 2.77 -7.33
N TYR A 144 -14.62 1.96 -7.53
CA TYR A 144 -14.54 0.99 -8.64
C TYR A 144 -15.36 -0.28 -8.39
N ARG A 145 -15.92 -0.50 -7.21
CA ARG A 145 -16.70 -1.71 -6.87
C ARG A 145 -17.88 -1.97 -7.81
N SER A 146 -18.41 -0.92 -8.46
CA SER A 146 -19.43 -1.05 -9.50
C SER A 146 -18.98 -1.86 -10.73
N HIS A 147 -17.68 -2.05 -10.93
CA HIS A 147 -17.09 -2.85 -12.02
C HIS A 147 -16.80 -4.30 -11.62
N GLY A 148 -17.12 -4.69 -10.39
CA GLY A 148 -16.82 -5.98 -9.79
C GLY A 148 -15.52 -5.97 -8.97
N PHE A 149 -15.41 -6.99 -8.10
CA PHE A 149 -14.32 -7.07 -7.13
C PHE A 149 -12.93 -7.03 -7.77
N TRP A 150 -12.65 -7.94 -8.72
CA TRP A 150 -11.30 -8.05 -9.29
C TRP A 150 -10.83 -6.78 -10.00
N LYS A 151 -11.72 -6.15 -10.77
CA LYS A 151 -11.39 -4.89 -11.42
C LYS A 151 -11.15 -3.78 -10.41
N ALA A 152 -11.96 -3.70 -9.36
CA ALA A 152 -11.79 -2.72 -8.30
C ALA A 152 -10.50 -2.95 -7.50
N ALA A 153 -10.18 -4.20 -7.16
CA ALA A 153 -8.97 -4.55 -6.42
C ALA A 153 -7.70 -4.24 -7.22
N LEU A 154 -7.68 -4.63 -8.51
CA LEU A 154 -6.55 -4.36 -9.39
C LEU A 154 -6.36 -2.85 -9.64
N MET A 155 -7.43 -2.10 -9.90
CA MET A 155 -7.36 -0.64 -10.11
C MET A 155 -6.89 0.09 -8.85
N SER A 156 -7.46 -0.25 -7.69
CA SER A 156 -7.04 0.35 -6.42
C SER A 156 -5.59 -0.02 -6.06
N GLY A 157 -5.18 -1.26 -6.30
CA GLY A 157 -3.80 -1.70 -6.10
C GLY A 157 -2.84 -0.98 -7.04
N LEU A 158 -3.21 -0.86 -8.33
CA LEU A 158 -2.40 -0.17 -9.33
C LEU A 158 -2.20 1.32 -8.95
N ILE A 159 -3.27 2.02 -8.59
CA ILE A 159 -3.18 3.41 -8.14
C ILE A 159 -2.31 3.50 -6.87
N PHE A 160 -2.50 2.59 -5.92
CA PHE A 160 -1.70 2.55 -4.69
C PHE A 160 -0.21 2.39 -4.96
N GLY A 161 0.16 1.44 -5.82
CA GLY A 161 1.56 1.26 -6.24
C GLY A 161 2.11 2.49 -6.98
N LEU A 162 1.37 3.02 -7.97
CA LEU A 162 1.80 4.18 -8.77
C LEU A 162 2.04 5.44 -7.93
N MET A 163 1.23 5.65 -6.89
CA MET A 163 1.35 6.83 -6.02
C MET A 163 2.59 6.85 -5.12
N HIS A 164 3.32 5.75 -5.03
CA HIS A 164 4.63 5.76 -4.36
C HIS A 164 5.72 6.44 -5.19
N LEU A 165 5.51 6.67 -6.51
CA LEU A 165 6.45 7.32 -7.42
C LEU A 165 7.87 6.72 -7.37
N ASN A 166 7.97 5.47 -7.00
CA ASN A 166 9.21 4.70 -6.89
C ASN A 166 9.00 3.29 -7.44
N PHE A 167 9.86 2.89 -8.36
CA PHE A 167 9.71 1.61 -9.06
C PHE A 167 9.85 0.39 -8.14
N ASN A 168 10.74 0.48 -7.16
CA ASN A 168 10.91 -0.58 -6.17
C ASN A 168 9.65 -0.75 -5.31
N GLN A 169 9.08 0.36 -4.81
CA GLN A 169 7.88 0.35 -3.98
C GLN A 169 6.61 0.02 -4.78
N PHE A 170 6.56 0.37 -6.08
CA PHE A 170 5.44 0.06 -6.94
C PHE A 170 5.08 -1.43 -6.91
N SER A 171 6.07 -2.30 -7.03
CA SER A 171 5.85 -3.74 -7.16
C SER A 171 5.15 -4.35 -5.94
N TYR A 172 5.66 -4.08 -4.75
CA TYR A 172 5.06 -4.60 -3.52
C TYR A 172 3.84 -3.79 -3.07
N GLY A 173 3.80 -2.49 -3.35
CA GLY A 173 2.63 -1.65 -3.12
C GLY A 173 1.41 -2.13 -3.93
N PHE A 174 1.59 -2.45 -5.22
CA PHE A 174 0.53 -3.05 -6.04
C PHE A 174 0.01 -4.36 -5.43
N ALA A 175 0.91 -5.29 -5.07
CA ALA A 175 0.53 -6.57 -4.49
C ALA A 175 -0.22 -6.40 -3.16
N LEU A 176 0.31 -5.54 -2.27
CA LEU A 176 -0.38 -5.17 -1.02
C LEU A 176 -1.75 -4.55 -1.28
N GLY A 177 -1.84 -3.69 -2.29
CA GLY A 177 -3.09 -3.07 -2.67
C GLY A 177 -4.19 -4.06 -2.99
N VAL A 178 -3.86 -5.14 -3.68
CA VAL A 178 -4.79 -6.24 -4.00
C VAL A 178 -5.12 -7.05 -2.74
N ILE A 179 -4.13 -7.38 -1.90
CA ILE A 179 -4.34 -8.12 -0.64
C ILE A 179 -5.27 -7.33 0.29
N PHE A 180 -5.03 -6.03 0.47
CA PHE A 180 -5.85 -5.17 1.32
C PHE A 180 -7.29 -5.07 0.81
N ALA A 181 -7.50 -4.96 -0.50
CA ALA A 181 -8.83 -5.00 -1.10
C ALA A 181 -9.54 -6.34 -0.81
N ALA A 182 -8.82 -7.48 -0.90
CA ALA A 182 -9.36 -8.80 -0.58
C ALA A 182 -9.73 -8.92 0.90
N VAL A 183 -8.91 -8.38 1.79
CA VAL A 183 -9.15 -8.36 3.23
C VAL A 183 -10.37 -7.51 3.59
N VAL A 184 -10.53 -6.32 2.98
CA VAL A 184 -11.73 -5.49 3.14
C VAL A 184 -12.98 -6.22 2.66
N GLU A 185 -12.91 -6.91 1.52
CA GLU A 185 -14.05 -7.65 0.99
C GLU A 185 -14.41 -8.87 1.85
N ALA A 186 -13.40 -9.63 2.30
CA ALA A 186 -13.56 -10.80 3.14
C ALA A 186 -14.12 -10.44 4.54
N SER A 187 -13.52 -9.45 5.20
CA SER A 187 -13.94 -9.04 6.54
C SER A 187 -15.20 -8.19 6.57
N GLY A 188 -15.47 -7.45 5.48
CA GLY A 188 -16.48 -6.40 5.45
C GLY A 188 -16.11 -5.19 6.32
N SER A 189 -14.81 -4.94 6.54
CA SER A 189 -14.32 -3.86 7.40
C SER A 189 -13.04 -3.24 6.85
N ILE A 190 -13.01 -1.92 6.71
CA ILE A 190 -11.79 -1.18 6.36
C ILE A 190 -10.75 -1.25 7.48
N TYR A 191 -11.19 -1.41 8.74
CA TYR A 191 -10.27 -1.57 9.88
C TYR A 191 -9.39 -2.81 9.75
N ALA A 192 -9.83 -3.82 9.01
CA ALA A 192 -9.02 -5.01 8.76
C ALA A 192 -7.81 -4.71 7.86
N SER A 193 -7.99 -3.91 6.80
CA SER A 193 -6.86 -3.48 5.97
C SER A 193 -5.97 -2.46 6.69
N MET A 194 -6.55 -1.53 7.45
CA MET A 194 -5.78 -0.62 8.31
C MET A 194 -4.90 -1.39 9.31
N ALA A 195 -5.42 -2.45 9.92
CA ALA A 195 -4.66 -3.27 10.87
C ALA A 195 -3.47 -3.99 10.21
N ILE A 196 -3.68 -4.63 9.04
CA ILE A 196 -2.59 -5.27 8.30
C ILE A 196 -1.57 -4.24 7.83
N HIS A 197 -2.02 -3.12 7.28
CA HIS A 197 -1.17 -2.04 6.82
C HIS A 197 -0.30 -1.50 7.97
N PHE A 198 -0.94 -1.20 9.11
CA PHE A 198 -0.22 -0.83 10.32
C PHE A 198 0.83 -1.87 10.72
N LEU A 199 0.47 -3.16 10.77
CA LEU A 199 1.39 -4.22 11.18
C LEU A 199 2.59 -4.38 10.23
N ILE A 200 2.39 -4.22 8.93
CA ILE A 200 3.46 -4.24 7.93
C ILE A 200 4.41 -3.07 8.13
N ASN A 201 3.88 -1.86 8.21
CA ASN A 201 4.69 -0.66 8.37
C ASN A 201 5.32 -0.56 9.77
N PHE A 202 4.67 -1.10 10.80
CA PHE A 202 5.22 -1.21 12.15
C PHE A 202 6.51 -2.05 12.17
N GLN A 203 6.58 -3.15 11.41
CA GLN A 203 7.81 -3.93 11.31
C GLN A 203 8.95 -3.11 10.70
N SER A 204 8.67 -2.29 9.67
CA SER A 204 9.66 -1.38 9.08
C SER A 204 10.14 -0.33 10.09
N ALA A 205 9.21 0.28 10.83
CA ALA A 205 9.56 1.23 11.89
C ALA A 205 10.40 0.59 13.01
N GLN A 206 10.09 -0.65 13.39
CA GLN A 206 10.85 -1.39 14.38
C GLN A 206 12.26 -1.78 13.88
N ALA A 207 12.41 -2.08 12.58
CA ALA A 207 13.73 -2.32 12.00
C ALA A 207 14.61 -1.06 12.09
N ILE A 208 14.07 0.13 11.81
CA ILE A 208 14.78 1.42 11.97
C ILE A 208 15.13 1.67 13.44
N ASN A 209 14.20 1.43 14.36
CA ASN A 209 14.46 1.61 15.80
C ASN A 209 15.55 0.66 16.31
N ALA A 210 15.57 -0.59 15.82
CA ALA A 210 16.62 -1.55 16.13
C ALA A 210 17.98 -1.11 15.59
N LEU A 211 18.03 -0.61 14.35
CA LEU A 211 19.26 -0.04 13.77
C LEU A 211 19.76 1.14 14.60
N THR A 212 18.89 2.06 15.00
CA THR A 212 19.22 3.19 15.87
C THR A 212 19.85 2.71 17.20
N SER A 213 19.32 1.65 17.82
CA SER A 213 19.85 1.13 19.06
C SER A 213 21.22 0.45 18.89
N LEU A 214 21.46 -0.19 17.76
CA LEU A 214 22.74 -0.82 17.43
C LEU A 214 23.82 0.25 17.19
N THR A 215 23.55 1.27 16.42
CA THR A 215 24.48 2.39 16.18
C THR A 215 24.80 3.12 17.49
N ALA A 216 23.81 3.37 18.35
CA ALA A 216 24.02 3.97 19.67
C ALA A 216 24.88 3.13 20.62
N SER A 217 24.88 1.80 20.46
CA SER A 217 25.73 0.89 21.27
C SER A 217 27.16 0.74 20.76
N GLY A 218 27.56 1.49 19.73
CA GLY A 218 28.92 1.48 19.18
C GLY A 218 29.26 0.20 18.41
N VAL A 219 28.26 -0.56 17.97
CA VAL A 219 28.46 -1.65 17.02
C VAL A 219 28.70 -1.02 15.66
N GLU A 220 29.98 -0.74 15.37
CA GLU A 220 30.40 -0.31 14.04
C GLU A 220 30.18 -1.45 13.04
N GLU A 221 29.87 -1.10 11.77
CA GLU A 221 29.71 -2.05 10.65
C GLU A 221 31.03 -2.77 10.26
N GLU A 222 32.02 -2.82 11.12
CA GLU A 222 33.35 -3.44 10.89
C GLU A 222 33.33 -4.97 10.62
N GLY A 223 32.18 -5.54 10.33
CA GLY A 223 32.02 -6.97 10.08
C GLY A 223 31.31 -7.39 8.80
N MET A 224 30.84 -6.47 7.96
CA MET A 224 30.39 -6.85 6.64
C MET A 224 31.62 -7.10 5.75
N LEU A 225 32.03 -8.39 5.70
CA LEU A 225 32.99 -8.90 4.70
C LEU A 225 32.78 -8.16 3.37
N GLU A 226 33.86 -7.55 2.84
CA GLU A 226 33.90 -7.09 1.43
C GLU A 226 33.72 -8.33 0.54
N ILE A 227 32.48 -8.70 0.32
CA ILE A 227 32.09 -9.78 -0.56
C ILE A 227 32.40 -9.29 -1.98
N SER A 228 33.32 -9.96 -2.69
CA SER A 228 33.65 -9.61 -4.07
C SER A 228 32.38 -9.42 -4.91
N GLY A 229 32.37 -8.48 -5.86
CA GLY A 229 31.17 -8.11 -6.62
C GLY A 229 30.45 -9.32 -7.27
N ALA A 230 31.19 -10.31 -7.79
CA ALA A 230 30.63 -11.52 -8.36
C ALA A 230 29.94 -12.42 -7.32
N PHE A 231 30.49 -12.53 -6.11
CA PHE A 231 29.89 -13.29 -5.03
C PHE A 231 28.64 -12.59 -4.50
N LYS A 232 28.67 -11.26 -4.37
CA LYS A 232 27.52 -10.43 -3.98
C LYS A 232 26.34 -10.62 -4.92
N GLN A 233 26.61 -10.64 -6.25
CA GLN A 233 25.56 -10.83 -7.26
C GLN A 233 24.99 -12.26 -7.20
N THR A 234 25.85 -13.29 -7.08
CA THR A 234 25.42 -14.69 -6.95
C THR A 234 24.57 -14.88 -5.69
N TYR A 235 25.01 -14.31 -4.56
CA TYR A 235 24.27 -14.35 -3.31
C TYR A 235 22.90 -13.69 -3.44
N LEU A 236 22.82 -12.51 -4.03
CA LEU A 236 21.56 -11.80 -4.24
C LEU A 236 20.58 -12.60 -5.12
N VAL A 237 21.05 -13.12 -6.27
CA VAL A 237 20.22 -13.93 -7.17
C VAL A 237 19.71 -15.21 -6.47
N THR A 238 20.60 -15.89 -5.73
CA THR A 238 20.22 -17.09 -4.97
C THR A 238 19.16 -16.76 -3.91
N THR A 239 19.34 -15.66 -3.20
CA THR A 239 18.38 -15.19 -2.20
C THR A 239 17.02 -14.88 -2.82
N VAL A 240 17.00 -14.17 -3.97
CA VAL A 240 15.76 -13.88 -4.71
C VAL A 240 15.03 -15.18 -5.10
N ILE A 241 15.75 -16.20 -5.57
CA ILE A 241 15.14 -17.50 -5.94
C ILE A 241 14.54 -18.18 -4.71
N VAL A 242 15.30 -18.29 -3.61
CA VAL A 242 14.85 -18.96 -2.39
C VAL A 242 13.65 -18.24 -1.79
N VAL A 243 13.72 -16.91 -1.65
CA VAL A 243 12.62 -16.09 -1.12
C VAL A 243 11.41 -16.17 -2.06
N GLY A 244 11.62 -16.23 -3.38
CA GLY A 244 10.55 -16.40 -4.37
C GLY A 244 9.79 -17.72 -4.21
N ILE A 245 10.50 -18.84 -3.97
CA ILE A 245 9.85 -20.13 -3.70
C ILE A 245 9.01 -20.05 -2.41
N VAL A 246 9.58 -19.49 -1.35
CA VAL A 246 8.84 -19.28 -0.08
C VAL A 246 7.64 -18.36 -0.29
N ALA A 247 7.78 -17.28 -1.08
CA ALA A 247 6.72 -16.34 -1.40
C ALA A 247 5.52 -17.01 -2.10
N ILE A 248 5.77 -17.95 -3.01
CA ILE A 248 4.70 -18.71 -3.69
C ILE A 248 3.89 -19.51 -2.66
N VAL A 249 4.56 -20.26 -1.80
CA VAL A 249 3.90 -21.09 -0.77
C VAL A 249 3.13 -20.23 0.21
N THR A 250 3.75 -19.17 0.74
CA THR A 250 3.13 -18.30 1.73
C THR A 250 1.98 -17.49 1.15
N THR A 251 2.06 -17.07 -0.13
CA THR A 251 0.95 -16.40 -0.82
C THR A 251 -0.25 -17.34 -0.97
N ALA A 252 -0.05 -18.61 -1.27
CA ALA A 252 -1.14 -19.60 -1.28
C ALA A 252 -1.79 -19.72 0.11
N LEU A 253 -1.00 -19.70 1.18
CA LEU A 253 -1.52 -19.69 2.55
C LEU A 253 -2.26 -18.38 2.89
N VAL A 254 -1.79 -17.22 2.40
CA VAL A 254 -2.52 -15.94 2.52
C VAL A 254 -3.92 -16.06 1.91
N VAL A 255 -4.05 -16.66 0.73
CA VAL A 255 -5.37 -16.90 0.10
C VAL A 255 -6.27 -17.77 0.99
N VAL A 256 -5.71 -18.80 1.62
CA VAL A 256 -6.44 -19.65 2.58
C VAL A 256 -6.88 -18.83 3.79
N LEU A 257 -5.99 -18.02 4.37
CA LEU A 257 -6.32 -17.19 5.53
C LEU A 257 -7.34 -16.09 5.19
N VAL A 258 -7.33 -15.52 3.99
CA VAL A 258 -8.36 -14.55 3.55
C VAL A 258 -9.73 -15.23 3.46
N LYS A 259 -9.81 -16.48 2.99
CA LYS A 259 -11.06 -17.26 3.03
C LYS A 259 -11.49 -17.57 4.46
N LEU A 260 -10.56 -17.95 5.34
CA LEU A 260 -10.83 -18.17 6.76
C LEU A 260 -11.31 -16.86 7.42
N LEU A 261 -10.72 -15.71 7.10
CA LEU A 261 -11.17 -14.40 7.57
C LEU A 261 -12.63 -14.14 7.17
N ALA A 262 -13.00 -14.46 5.93
CA ALA A 262 -14.38 -14.33 5.47
C ALA A 262 -15.35 -15.20 6.31
N LYS A 263 -14.94 -16.43 6.63
CA LYS A 263 -15.70 -17.33 7.51
C LYS A 263 -15.83 -16.78 8.93
N LEU A 264 -14.74 -16.31 9.52
CA LEU A 264 -14.72 -15.72 10.87
C LEU A 264 -15.57 -14.42 10.97
N CYS A 265 -15.81 -13.78 9.83
CA CYS A 265 -16.62 -12.56 9.72
C CYS A 265 -18.06 -12.84 9.21
N ASP A 266 -18.50 -14.10 9.18
CA ASP A 266 -19.82 -14.51 8.69
C ASP A 266 -20.10 -14.01 7.24
N ARG A 267 -19.09 -14.13 6.35
CA ARG A 267 -19.13 -13.65 4.96
C ARG A 267 -18.65 -14.70 3.94
N GLU A 268 -18.49 -15.95 4.33
CA GLU A 268 -17.90 -17.00 3.50
C GLU A 268 -18.61 -17.14 2.16
N ASP A 269 -19.94 -17.33 2.18
CA ASP A 269 -20.74 -17.51 0.96
C ASP A 269 -20.72 -16.27 0.07
N TYR A 270 -20.85 -15.09 0.69
CA TYR A 270 -20.77 -13.82 -0.04
C TYR A 270 -19.40 -13.64 -0.68
N PHE A 271 -18.33 -13.88 0.05
CA PHE A 271 -16.96 -13.73 -0.46
C PHE A 271 -16.68 -14.74 -1.58
N ALA A 272 -17.08 -16.00 -1.40
CA ALA A 272 -16.98 -17.02 -2.44
C ALA A 272 -17.75 -16.65 -3.71
N TRP A 273 -18.96 -16.13 -3.56
CA TRP A 273 -19.77 -15.65 -4.69
C TRP A 273 -19.08 -14.49 -5.44
N VAL A 274 -18.50 -13.54 -4.70
CA VAL A 274 -17.81 -12.37 -5.26
C VAL A 274 -16.56 -12.78 -6.05
N ILE A 275 -15.67 -13.57 -5.44
CA ILE A 275 -14.38 -13.97 -6.09
C ILE A 275 -14.61 -14.86 -7.31
N ASN A 276 -15.68 -15.66 -7.33
CA ASN A 276 -16.06 -16.52 -8.46
C ASN A 276 -16.84 -15.74 -9.55
N GLY A 277 -16.95 -14.42 -9.42
CA GLY A 277 -17.56 -13.56 -10.43
C GLY A 277 -19.08 -13.62 -10.48
N GLY A 278 -19.75 -14.03 -9.40
CA GLY A 278 -21.21 -14.04 -9.27
C GLY A 278 -21.85 -12.68 -9.51
N GLU A 279 -21.09 -11.59 -9.26
CA GLU A 279 -21.52 -10.21 -9.55
C GLU A 279 -21.67 -9.89 -11.05
N LYS A 280 -21.02 -10.64 -11.95
CA LYS A 280 -21.00 -10.32 -13.41
C LYS A 280 -22.41 -10.14 -13.98
N LYS A 281 -23.36 -11.04 -13.65
CA LYS A 281 -24.74 -10.98 -14.14
C LYS A 281 -25.48 -9.72 -13.64
N ALA A 282 -25.23 -9.30 -12.39
CA ALA A 282 -25.85 -8.11 -11.81
C ALA A 282 -25.26 -6.80 -12.41
N LEU A 283 -23.96 -6.81 -12.71
CA LEU A 283 -23.24 -5.67 -13.27
C LEU A 283 -23.55 -5.45 -14.75
N GLN A 284 -23.75 -6.54 -15.54
CA GLN A 284 -24.15 -6.43 -16.95
C GLN A 284 -25.46 -5.66 -17.15
N LYS A 285 -26.39 -5.76 -16.19
CA LYS A 285 -27.66 -5.01 -16.24
C LYS A 285 -27.51 -3.51 -15.98
N ARG A 286 -26.38 -3.05 -15.41
CA ARG A 286 -26.17 -1.64 -15.00
C ARG A 286 -25.48 -0.77 -16.03
N GLY A 287 -25.01 -1.33 -17.15
CA GLY A 287 -24.24 -0.59 -18.15
C GLY A 287 -22.93 -0.07 -17.54
N THR A 288 -21.81 -0.73 -17.80
CA THR A 288 -20.53 -0.30 -17.24
C THR A 288 -19.90 0.81 -18.08
N SER A 289 -19.58 1.95 -17.46
CA SER A 289 -18.69 2.95 -18.02
C SER A 289 -17.30 2.38 -18.29
N ARG A 290 -16.51 3.00 -19.15
CA ARG A 290 -15.11 2.59 -19.38
C ARG A 290 -14.32 2.69 -18.06
N LEU A 291 -13.60 1.61 -17.72
CA LEU A 291 -12.78 1.56 -16.51
C LEU A 291 -11.52 2.42 -16.65
N ILE A 292 -10.90 2.37 -17.82
CA ILE A 292 -9.72 3.15 -18.19
C ILE A 292 -10.18 4.22 -19.18
N ASP A 293 -9.87 5.47 -18.90
CA ASP A 293 -10.19 6.64 -19.70
C ASP A 293 -8.96 7.58 -19.79
N PRO A 294 -9.00 8.68 -20.56
CA PRO A 294 -7.87 9.60 -20.67
C PRO A 294 -7.36 10.16 -19.34
N PHE A 295 -8.23 10.35 -18.35
CA PHE A 295 -7.82 10.85 -17.04
C PHE A 295 -6.98 9.83 -16.29
N PHE A 296 -7.38 8.55 -16.31
CA PHE A 296 -6.59 7.47 -15.73
C PHE A 296 -5.24 7.33 -16.42
N ILE A 297 -5.24 7.31 -17.76
CA ILE A 297 -4.01 7.21 -18.55
C ILE A 297 -3.08 8.40 -18.25
N GLY A 298 -3.60 9.62 -18.17
CA GLY A 298 -2.84 10.81 -17.83
C GLY A 298 -2.19 10.71 -16.44
N GLY A 299 -2.95 10.32 -15.42
CA GLY A 299 -2.44 10.14 -14.07
C GLY A 299 -1.36 9.05 -14.00
N ALA A 300 -1.60 7.89 -14.62
CA ALA A 300 -0.62 6.80 -14.66
C ALA A 300 0.66 7.19 -15.42
N ALA A 301 0.53 7.87 -16.56
CA ALA A 301 1.68 8.34 -17.34
C ALA A 301 2.54 9.33 -16.55
N ILE A 302 1.91 10.27 -15.82
CA ILE A 302 2.63 11.20 -14.95
C ILE A 302 3.34 10.43 -13.82
N CYS A 303 2.68 9.49 -13.14
CA CYS A 303 3.33 8.68 -12.12
C CYS A 303 4.56 7.95 -12.67
N ILE A 304 4.44 7.31 -13.85
CA ILE A 304 5.55 6.57 -14.48
C ILE A 304 6.69 7.53 -14.87
N LEU A 305 6.38 8.73 -15.36
CA LEU A 305 7.40 9.73 -15.73
C LEU A 305 8.22 10.19 -14.52
N PHE A 306 7.61 10.27 -13.34
CA PHE A 306 8.25 10.68 -12.09
C PHE A 306 8.71 9.51 -11.23
N MET A 307 8.57 8.27 -11.72
CA MET A 307 9.00 7.07 -10.99
C MET A 307 10.52 6.90 -11.09
N VAL A 308 11.19 6.96 -9.94
CA VAL A 308 12.66 6.85 -9.79
C VAL A 308 13.05 5.43 -9.38
#